data_4008e88c5abe9f8fc7f645f072f747f1
#
_entry.id   4008e88c5abe9f8fc7f645f072f747f1
#
_cell.length_a   1.000
_cell.length_b   1.000
_cell.length_c   1.000
_cell.angle_alpha   90.00
_cell.angle_beta   90.00
_cell.angle_gamma   90.00
#
_symmetry.space_group_name_H-M   'P 1'
#
loop_
_entity.id
_entity.type
_entity.pdbx_description
1 polymer ?
#
loop_
_entity_poly.entity_id
_entity_poly.type
_entity_poly.pdbx_seq_one_letter_code
_entity_poly.pdbx_strand_id
1 'polypeptide(L)'
;KAYLQRNSQTIKKGVGSKDSRRFATGFTTESSDFKTAAVRSMNASLRNMTNEPVVFVLKKNAKTLQNLIGWLEDYNVNSQGVIDLPLLLIDDEADNASINTREDNDPTTINKHIRRILELFTKSSYIGVTATPFANIFILPEKTEDMENDDLFPSDYIYALDPPTNYIGGNEIFGDDAAYSSSLLPIDDAQEFFPYKHKQDIVLHGLPESLYSALRYFLLANAVRDINGDLTAHRSMLVNVSRFTKVQEQISKMIVEWLYEVQRDVRNYCK
;
A
#
# COMPACT_ATOMS: atom_id res chain seq x y z
N LYS A 1 -6.51 -1.75 -8.78
CA LYS A 1 -6.90 -2.42 -10.03
C LYS A 1 -8.31 -2.98 -9.97
N ALA A 2 -8.62 -3.90 -9.05
CA ALA A 2 -9.96 -4.49 -8.87
C ALA A 2 -11.06 -3.44 -8.66
N TYR A 3 -10.71 -2.35 -8.02
CA TYR A 3 -11.65 -1.28 -7.69
C TYR A 3 -12.15 -0.51 -8.91
N LEU A 4 -11.30 -0.24 -9.88
CA LEU A 4 -11.69 0.44 -11.11
C LEU A 4 -12.50 -0.44 -12.05
N GLN A 5 -12.36 -1.77 -11.98
CA GLN A 5 -13.07 -2.72 -12.82
C GLN A 5 -14.40 -3.25 -12.24
N ARG A 6 -14.54 -3.31 -10.90
CA ARG A 6 -15.78 -3.77 -10.25
C ARG A 6 -16.94 -2.78 -10.31
N ASN A 7 -16.75 -1.68 -10.97
CA ASN A 7 -17.63 -0.55 -10.78
C ASN A 7 -18.93 -0.54 -11.50
N SER A 8 -19.18 -1.48 -12.35
CA SER A 8 -20.42 -1.40 -13.11
C SER A 8 -21.64 -1.93 -12.35
N GLN A 9 -21.49 -2.79 -11.34
CA GLN A 9 -22.68 -3.45 -10.78
C GLN A 9 -22.78 -3.55 -9.25
N THR A 10 -21.69 -3.47 -8.47
CA THR A 10 -21.76 -3.79 -7.04
C THR A 10 -21.30 -2.67 -6.10
N ILE A 11 -20.40 -1.81 -6.52
CA ILE A 11 -19.90 -0.70 -5.71
C ILE A 11 -19.92 0.56 -6.57
N LYS A 12 -20.91 1.40 -6.41
CA LYS A 12 -21.01 2.69 -7.11
C LYS A 12 -19.95 3.70 -6.61
N LYS A 13 -18.68 3.33 -6.66
CA LYS A 13 -17.53 4.15 -6.26
C LYS A 13 -16.48 4.10 -7.38
N GLY A 14 -15.75 5.18 -7.59
CA GLY A 14 -14.73 5.29 -8.61
C GLY A 14 -15.16 6.06 -9.86
N VAL A 15 -14.35 5.99 -10.89
CA VAL A 15 -14.60 6.68 -12.16
C VAL A 15 -15.90 6.18 -12.78
N GLY A 16 -16.78 7.10 -13.17
CA GLY A 16 -18.11 6.77 -13.72
C GLY A 16 -19.20 6.48 -12.68
N SER A 17 -18.89 6.52 -11.37
CA SER A 17 -19.89 6.25 -10.34
C SER A 17 -21.01 7.31 -10.24
N LYS A 18 -20.70 8.54 -10.58
CA LYS A 18 -21.64 9.67 -10.58
C LYS A 18 -22.20 9.98 -11.98
N ASP A 19 -21.47 9.62 -13.02
CA ASP A 19 -21.90 9.79 -14.41
C ASP A 19 -21.52 8.53 -15.21
N SER A 20 -22.51 7.68 -15.48
CA SER A 20 -22.33 6.43 -16.22
C SER A 20 -21.91 6.62 -17.69
N ARG A 21 -21.94 7.83 -18.21
CA ARG A 21 -21.48 8.18 -19.56
C ARG A 21 -19.98 8.48 -19.62
N ARG A 22 -19.32 8.62 -18.47
CA ARG A 22 -17.87 8.87 -18.37
C ARG A 22 -17.16 7.60 -17.99
N PHE A 23 -16.42 7.05 -18.93
CA PHE A 23 -15.57 5.88 -18.73
C PHE A 23 -14.10 6.30 -18.74
N ALA A 24 -13.29 5.53 -18.09
CA ALA A 24 -11.84 5.61 -18.24
C ALA A 24 -11.35 4.34 -18.92
N THR A 25 -10.56 4.49 -19.97
CA THR A 25 -9.91 3.35 -20.61
C THR A 25 -8.78 2.86 -19.70
N GLY A 26 -8.83 1.59 -19.29
CA GLY A 26 -7.84 0.94 -18.45
C GLY A 26 -7.03 -0.10 -19.20
N PHE A 27 -5.69 -0.02 -19.11
CA PHE A 27 -4.77 -1.01 -19.70
C PHE A 27 -4.31 -2.07 -18.70
N THR A 28 -4.80 -2.01 -17.47
CA THR A 28 -4.45 -2.94 -16.39
C THR A 28 -5.70 -3.58 -15.83
N THR A 29 -5.61 -4.87 -15.49
CA THR A 29 -6.73 -5.64 -14.96
C THR A 29 -6.45 -6.15 -13.55
N GLU A 30 -7.44 -6.74 -12.89
CA GLU A 30 -7.29 -7.36 -11.58
C GLU A 30 -6.22 -8.48 -11.58
N SER A 31 -6.13 -9.22 -12.67
CA SER A 31 -5.24 -10.38 -12.83
C SER A 31 -3.96 -10.07 -13.60
N SER A 32 -3.84 -8.91 -14.22
CA SER A 32 -2.71 -8.58 -15.09
C SER A 32 -2.23 -7.15 -14.90
N ASP A 33 -0.93 -7.02 -14.69
CA ASP A 33 -0.23 -5.75 -14.74
C ASP A 33 0.02 -5.29 -16.17
N PHE A 34 0.52 -4.07 -16.35
CA PHE A 34 0.86 -3.53 -17.65
C PHE A 34 1.88 -4.44 -18.37
N LYS A 35 1.49 -4.92 -19.55
CA LYS A 35 2.34 -5.73 -20.43
C LYS A 35 2.41 -5.08 -21.79
N THR A 36 3.59 -4.73 -22.24
CA THR A 36 3.85 -4.10 -23.55
C THR A 36 3.27 -4.92 -24.70
N ALA A 37 3.34 -6.26 -24.63
CA ALA A 37 2.81 -7.13 -25.67
C ALA A 37 1.28 -7.00 -25.87
N ALA A 38 0.52 -6.83 -24.78
CA ALA A 38 -0.93 -6.66 -24.86
C ALA A 38 -1.32 -5.33 -25.51
N VAL A 39 -0.53 -4.28 -25.30
CA VAL A 39 -0.79 -2.94 -25.82
C VAL A 39 -0.32 -2.82 -27.27
N ARG A 40 0.78 -3.49 -27.63
CA ARG A 40 1.25 -3.57 -29.03
C ARG A 40 0.22 -4.22 -29.95
N SER A 41 -0.43 -5.28 -29.49
CA SER A 41 -1.46 -5.95 -30.29
C SER A 41 -2.71 -5.09 -30.57
N MET A 42 -2.93 -4.06 -29.76
CA MET A 42 -4.08 -3.15 -29.90
C MET A 42 -3.78 -1.93 -30.78
N ASN A 43 -2.53 -1.73 -31.23
CA ASN A 43 -2.10 -0.50 -31.91
C ASN A 43 -2.53 0.77 -31.15
N ALA A 44 -2.58 0.67 -29.83
CA ALA A 44 -3.18 1.67 -28.97
C ALA A 44 -2.18 2.80 -28.71
N SER A 45 -2.51 3.99 -29.15
CA SER A 45 -1.81 5.22 -28.82
C SER A 45 -2.73 6.14 -28.03
N LEU A 46 -2.17 6.85 -27.05
CA LEU A 46 -2.91 7.88 -26.29
C LEU A 46 -3.51 8.94 -27.20
N ARG A 47 -2.89 9.22 -28.34
CA ARG A 47 -3.40 10.20 -29.33
C ARG A 47 -4.75 9.81 -29.94
N ASN A 48 -5.01 8.50 -30.01
CA ASN A 48 -6.26 7.98 -30.56
C ASN A 48 -7.38 7.92 -29.51
N MET A 49 -7.07 8.23 -28.25
CA MET A 49 -7.97 8.13 -27.09
C MET A 49 -8.30 9.50 -26.49
N THR A 50 -8.26 10.56 -27.30
CA THR A 50 -8.36 11.96 -26.84
C THR A 50 -9.68 12.36 -26.20
N ASN A 51 -10.73 11.57 -26.33
CA ASN A 51 -12.07 11.90 -25.82
C ASN A 51 -12.34 11.33 -24.41
N GLU A 52 -11.47 10.48 -23.88
CA GLU A 52 -11.66 9.83 -22.60
C GLU A 52 -10.35 9.81 -21.78
N PRO A 53 -10.44 9.98 -20.46
CA PRO A 53 -9.25 9.82 -19.62
C PRO A 53 -8.76 8.37 -19.68
N VAL A 54 -7.46 8.21 -19.78
CA VAL A 54 -6.78 6.91 -19.69
C VAL A 54 -6.22 6.73 -18.29
N VAL A 55 -6.53 5.60 -17.65
CA VAL A 55 -6.12 5.30 -16.28
C VAL A 55 -5.24 4.06 -16.24
N PHE A 56 -4.05 4.23 -15.66
CA PHE A 56 -3.14 3.13 -15.35
C PHE A 56 -3.10 2.92 -13.84
N VAL A 57 -3.36 1.70 -13.38
CA VAL A 57 -3.14 1.30 -11.99
C VAL A 57 -2.03 0.25 -11.99
N LEU A 58 -0.85 0.65 -11.55
CA LEU A 58 0.38 -0.14 -11.71
C LEU A 58 0.95 -0.53 -10.35
N LYS A 59 1.65 -1.65 -10.32
CA LYS A 59 2.57 -1.93 -9.20
C LYS A 59 3.81 -1.04 -9.34
N LYS A 60 4.24 -0.42 -8.25
CA LYS A 60 5.45 0.38 -8.18
C LYS A 60 6.69 -0.53 -8.14
N ASN A 61 7.08 -1.06 -9.30
CA ASN A 61 8.31 -1.83 -9.48
C ASN A 61 9.01 -1.47 -10.78
N ALA A 62 10.32 -1.61 -10.81
CA ALA A 62 11.17 -1.18 -11.92
C ALA A 62 10.74 -1.77 -13.27
N LYS A 63 10.38 -3.06 -13.32
CA LYS A 63 10.02 -3.73 -14.59
C LYS A 63 8.71 -3.21 -15.17
N THR A 64 7.70 -2.99 -14.32
CA THR A 64 6.40 -2.46 -14.76
C THR A 64 6.53 -1.03 -15.26
N LEU A 65 7.28 -0.18 -14.53
CA LEU A 65 7.53 1.21 -14.94
C LEU A 65 8.35 1.28 -16.21
N GLN A 66 9.40 0.46 -16.34
CA GLN A 66 10.20 0.36 -17.57
C GLN A 66 9.35 -0.05 -18.78
N ASN A 67 8.44 -1.00 -18.63
CA ASN A 67 7.53 -1.40 -19.70
C ASN A 67 6.60 -0.26 -20.12
N LEU A 68 6.10 0.52 -19.16
CA LEU A 68 5.29 1.71 -19.45
C LEU A 68 6.10 2.76 -20.20
N ILE A 69 7.31 3.08 -19.73
CA ILE A 69 8.21 4.04 -20.39
C ILE A 69 8.45 3.64 -21.85
N GLY A 70 8.86 2.38 -22.09
CA GLY A 70 9.11 1.92 -23.44
C GLY A 70 7.88 2.03 -24.36
N TRP A 71 6.68 1.75 -23.85
CA TRP A 71 5.46 1.97 -24.62
C TRP A 71 5.14 3.45 -24.87
N LEU A 72 5.38 4.31 -23.89
CA LEU A 72 5.19 5.75 -24.05
C LEU A 72 6.15 6.32 -25.12
N GLU A 73 7.41 5.93 -25.06
CA GLU A 73 8.45 6.36 -26.01
C GLU A 73 8.22 5.80 -27.40
N ASP A 74 7.90 4.51 -27.55
CA ASP A 74 7.75 3.85 -28.85
C ASP A 74 6.51 4.33 -29.64
N TYR A 75 5.42 4.69 -28.94
CA TYR A 75 4.12 4.88 -29.61
C TYR A 75 3.45 6.23 -29.36
N ASN A 76 3.92 7.04 -28.41
CA ASN A 76 3.15 8.21 -27.97
C ASN A 76 3.89 9.54 -28.08
N VAL A 77 5.23 9.54 -28.15
CA VAL A 77 5.99 10.77 -28.29
C VAL A 77 5.81 11.39 -29.69
N ASN A 78 5.91 12.71 -29.75
CA ASN A 78 5.96 13.45 -31.00
C ASN A 78 7.39 13.50 -31.57
N SER A 79 7.60 14.26 -32.64
CA SER A 79 8.92 14.45 -33.26
C SER A 79 9.96 15.14 -32.35
N GLN A 80 9.53 15.75 -31.27
CA GLN A 80 10.39 16.39 -30.26
C GLN A 80 10.69 15.43 -29.08
N GLY A 81 10.19 14.20 -29.13
CA GLY A 81 10.39 13.21 -28.06
C GLY A 81 9.49 13.40 -26.85
N VAL A 82 8.42 14.19 -26.94
CA VAL A 82 7.48 14.47 -25.83
C VAL A 82 6.03 14.15 -26.19
N ILE A 83 5.22 13.96 -25.17
CA ILE A 83 3.79 13.68 -25.27
C ILE A 83 3.02 14.97 -24.93
N ASP A 84 2.30 15.51 -25.89
CA ASP A 84 1.48 16.73 -25.69
C ASP A 84 0.09 16.41 -25.16
N LEU A 85 0.04 15.79 -23.99
CA LEU A 85 -1.17 15.48 -23.22
C LEU A 85 -0.89 15.75 -21.74
N PRO A 86 -1.89 16.09 -20.93
CA PRO A 86 -1.71 16.23 -19.50
C PRO A 86 -1.56 14.86 -18.82
N LEU A 87 -0.64 14.79 -17.84
CA LEU A 87 -0.45 13.65 -16.97
C LEU A 87 -0.71 14.05 -15.50
N LEU A 88 -1.50 13.24 -14.79
CA LEU A 88 -1.53 13.21 -13.34
C LEU A 88 -0.96 11.88 -12.87
N LEU A 89 0.16 11.91 -12.16
CA LEU A 89 0.78 10.76 -11.53
C LEU A 89 0.50 10.80 -10.03
N ILE A 90 -0.19 9.78 -9.53
CA ILE A 90 -0.44 9.61 -8.09
C ILE A 90 0.39 8.44 -7.62
N ASP A 91 1.31 8.69 -6.69
CA ASP A 91 2.24 7.74 -6.11
C ASP A 91 1.81 7.39 -4.68
N ASP A 92 1.27 6.20 -4.49
CA ASP A 92 0.90 5.68 -3.19
C ASP A 92 2.13 5.14 -2.45
N GLU A 93 2.21 5.37 -1.14
CA GLU A 93 3.39 5.12 -0.33
C GLU A 93 4.66 5.77 -0.93
N ALA A 94 4.57 7.08 -1.16
CA ALA A 94 5.61 7.86 -1.80
C ALA A 94 6.92 7.95 -1.00
N ASP A 95 6.90 7.65 0.30
CA ASP A 95 8.07 7.50 1.16
C ASP A 95 8.83 6.19 0.92
N ASN A 96 8.24 5.24 0.18
CA ASN A 96 8.83 3.93 -0.08
C ASN A 96 9.24 3.78 -1.56
N ALA A 97 10.53 3.54 -1.79
CA ALA A 97 11.17 3.29 -3.09
C ALA A 97 11.14 4.47 -4.09
N SER A 98 10.33 5.51 -3.87
CA SER A 98 10.28 6.70 -4.72
C SER A 98 11.35 7.72 -4.33
N ILE A 99 11.84 7.64 -3.09
CA ILE A 99 12.87 8.53 -2.57
C ILE A 99 14.25 8.00 -2.94
N ASN A 100 15.16 8.92 -3.26
CA ASN A 100 16.57 8.59 -3.40
C ASN A 100 17.20 8.38 -2.01
N THR A 101 17.40 7.10 -1.63
CA THR A 101 18.01 6.73 -0.35
C THR A 101 19.51 6.47 -0.44
N ARG A 102 20.13 6.70 -1.61
CA ARG A 102 21.56 6.50 -1.82
C ARG A 102 22.31 7.78 -1.54
N GLU A 103 23.40 7.67 -0.78
CA GLU A 103 24.36 8.78 -0.54
C GLU A 103 25.12 9.17 -1.81
N ASP A 104 25.25 8.24 -2.77
CA ASP A 104 25.79 8.52 -4.09
C ASP A 104 24.70 9.20 -4.94
N ASN A 105 25.09 10.14 -5.79
CA ASN A 105 24.23 10.93 -6.70
C ASN A 105 23.43 10.09 -7.72
N ASP A 106 23.35 8.77 -7.55
CA ASP A 106 22.61 7.85 -8.42
C ASP A 106 21.25 7.48 -7.82
N PRO A 107 20.14 8.09 -8.30
CA PRO A 107 18.79 7.84 -7.80
C PRO A 107 18.42 6.36 -7.88
N THR A 108 17.53 5.92 -7.01
CA THR A 108 16.99 4.55 -7.10
C THR A 108 16.31 4.33 -8.45
N THR A 109 16.33 3.11 -8.96
CA THR A 109 15.74 2.78 -10.27
C THR A 109 14.26 3.18 -10.38
N ILE A 110 13.51 3.11 -9.29
CA ILE A 110 12.09 3.51 -9.27
C ILE A 110 11.96 5.03 -9.36
N ASN A 111 12.75 5.78 -8.61
CA ASN A 111 12.80 7.24 -8.69
C ASN A 111 13.11 7.71 -10.12
N LYS A 112 14.17 7.17 -10.73
CA LYS A 112 14.53 7.43 -12.14
C LYS A 112 13.36 7.19 -13.10
N HIS A 113 12.65 6.09 -12.94
CA HIS A 113 11.53 5.76 -13.81
C HIS A 113 10.32 6.69 -13.62
N ILE A 114 10.01 7.09 -12.39
CA ILE A 114 8.94 8.05 -12.11
C ILE A 114 9.28 9.39 -12.76
N ARG A 115 10.48 9.89 -12.54
CA ARG A 115 10.97 11.14 -13.15
C ARG A 115 10.91 11.06 -14.67
N ARG A 116 11.41 9.98 -15.27
CA ARG A 116 11.36 9.79 -16.72
C ARG A 116 9.92 9.82 -17.26
N ILE A 117 8.96 9.22 -16.56
CA ILE A 117 7.55 9.29 -16.96
C ILE A 117 7.03 10.72 -16.93
N LEU A 118 7.34 11.49 -15.88
CA LEU A 118 6.92 12.90 -15.77
C LEU A 118 7.52 13.76 -16.89
N GLU A 119 8.79 13.55 -17.25
CA GLU A 119 9.52 14.27 -18.30
C GLU A 119 8.97 14.02 -19.71
N LEU A 120 8.41 12.84 -19.96
CA LEU A 120 7.82 12.52 -21.25
C LEU A 120 6.60 13.38 -21.59
N PHE A 121 5.98 14.01 -20.62
CA PHE A 121 4.75 14.81 -20.83
C PHE A 121 5.07 16.31 -20.72
N THR A 122 4.51 17.09 -21.66
CA THR A 122 4.65 18.56 -21.65
C THR A 122 3.94 19.22 -20.47
N LYS A 123 2.93 18.54 -19.90
CA LYS A 123 2.15 18.98 -18.74
C LYS A 123 1.99 17.82 -17.80
N SER A 124 2.75 17.80 -16.72
CA SER A 124 2.70 16.75 -15.72
C SER A 124 2.47 17.31 -14.32
N SER A 125 1.73 16.56 -13.50
CA SER A 125 1.56 16.81 -12.08
C SER A 125 1.85 15.54 -11.32
N TYR A 126 2.59 15.66 -10.22
CA TYR A 126 2.92 14.55 -9.31
C TYR A 126 2.27 14.78 -7.96
N ILE A 127 1.60 13.75 -7.44
CA ILE A 127 1.03 13.76 -6.09
C ILE A 127 1.56 12.52 -5.37
N GLY A 128 2.39 12.72 -4.35
CA GLY A 128 2.77 11.67 -3.41
C GLY A 128 1.75 11.55 -2.29
N VAL A 129 1.31 10.33 -1.99
CA VAL A 129 0.45 10.01 -0.84
C VAL A 129 1.24 9.12 0.10
N THR A 130 1.33 9.50 1.37
CA THR A 130 2.05 8.72 2.37
C THR A 130 1.51 8.99 3.77
N ALA A 131 1.63 8.00 4.67
CA ALA A 131 1.37 8.17 6.09
C ALA A 131 2.61 8.72 6.86
N THR A 132 3.80 8.67 6.23
CA THR A 132 5.09 9.02 6.84
C THR A 132 5.90 9.97 5.95
N PRO A 133 5.51 11.27 5.85
CA PRO A 133 6.07 12.21 4.88
C PRO A 133 7.50 12.67 5.20
N PHE A 134 8.07 12.24 6.31
CA PHE A 134 9.36 12.75 6.79
C PHE A 134 10.49 12.58 5.77
N ALA A 135 10.56 11.43 5.11
CA ALA A 135 11.60 11.17 4.13
C ALA A 135 11.45 12.06 2.88
N ASN A 136 10.22 12.42 2.51
CA ASN A 136 9.95 13.30 1.36
C ASN A 136 10.34 14.76 1.64
N ILE A 137 10.27 15.20 2.91
CA ILE A 137 10.64 16.57 3.32
C ILE A 137 12.17 16.77 3.25
N PHE A 138 12.94 15.70 3.45
CA PHE A 138 14.41 15.76 3.43
C PHE A 138 15.02 15.57 2.02
N ILE A 139 14.20 15.45 0.98
CA ILE A 139 14.69 15.51 -0.39
C ILE A 139 15.25 16.91 -0.66
N LEU A 140 16.43 17.00 -1.25
CA LEU A 140 17.00 18.29 -1.61
C LEU A 140 16.19 18.93 -2.74
N PRO A 141 15.68 20.16 -2.56
CA PRO A 141 14.84 20.84 -3.56
C PRO A 141 15.63 21.33 -4.78
N GLU A 142 16.96 21.41 -4.69
CA GLU A 142 17.83 21.98 -5.70
C GLU A 142 18.58 20.90 -6.47
N LYS A 143 18.81 21.14 -7.76
CA LYS A 143 19.71 20.32 -8.57
C LYS A 143 21.11 20.36 -7.97
N THR A 144 21.66 19.21 -7.64
CA THR A 144 23.13 19.09 -7.58
C THR A 144 23.65 19.05 -9.01
N GLU A 145 24.84 19.60 -9.26
CA GLU A 145 25.47 19.69 -10.61
C GLU A 145 25.50 18.34 -11.36
N ASP A 146 25.41 17.23 -10.64
CA ASP A 146 25.41 15.85 -11.15
C ASP A 146 24.02 15.24 -11.38
N MET A 147 22.92 15.94 -11.07
CA MET A 147 21.55 15.47 -11.31
C MET A 147 21.03 15.98 -12.66
N GLU A 148 20.65 15.09 -13.55
CA GLU A 148 20.08 15.48 -14.86
C GLU A 148 18.75 16.23 -14.72
N ASN A 149 17.98 16.02 -13.62
CA ASN A 149 16.68 16.63 -13.39
C ASN A 149 16.36 16.80 -11.89
N ASP A 150 15.38 17.64 -11.56
CA ASP A 150 14.91 17.88 -10.18
C ASP A 150 14.37 16.58 -9.56
N ASP A 151 14.66 16.33 -8.30
CA ASP A 151 14.13 15.17 -7.59
C ASP A 151 12.63 15.35 -7.27
N LEU A 152 11.98 14.30 -6.78
CA LEU A 152 10.54 14.27 -6.43
C LEU A 152 10.23 15.02 -5.12
N PHE A 153 10.80 16.22 -4.96
CA PHE A 153 10.53 17.09 -3.83
C PHE A 153 9.11 17.69 -3.94
N PRO A 154 8.30 17.71 -2.88
CA PRO A 154 6.98 18.33 -2.89
C PRO A 154 7.08 19.86 -2.85
N SER A 155 7.37 20.49 -3.98
CA SER A 155 7.66 21.93 -4.10
C SER A 155 6.42 22.82 -3.89
N ASP A 156 5.23 22.34 -4.27
CA ASP A 156 4.03 23.19 -4.29
C ASP A 156 3.29 23.17 -2.96
N TYR A 157 3.08 22.00 -2.35
CA TYR A 157 2.40 21.88 -1.07
C TYR A 157 2.66 20.56 -0.37
N ILE A 158 2.50 20.56 0.94
CA ILE A 158 2.34 19.38 1.79
C ILE A 158 1.02 19.57 2.54
N TYR A 159 0.08 18.64 2.40
CA TYR A 159 -1.22 18.71 3.03
C TYR A 159 -1.45 17.51 3.94
N ALA A 160 -1.64 17.80 5.24
CA ALA A 160 -2.04 16.79 6.21
C ALA A 160 -3.57 16.66 6.23
N LEU A 161 -4.07 15.46 6.00
CA LEU A 161 -5.50 15.17 6.11
C LEU A 161 -5.90 15.12 7.59
N ASP A 162 -7.02 15.76 7.93
CA ASP A 162 -7.59 15.63 9.26
C ASP A 162 -8.09 14.18 9.48
N PRO A 163 -7.85 13.61 10.67
CA PRO A 163 -8.36 12.28 10.98
C PRO A 163 -9.90 12.30 11.01
N PRO A 164 -10.57 11.25 10.52
CA PRO A 164 -12.00 11.11 10.67
C PRO A 164 -12.43 11.10 12.16
N THR A 165 -13.57 11.68 12.46
CA THR A 165 -14.08 11.80 13.85
C THR A 165 -14.35 10.45 14.55
N ASN A 166 -14.46 9.37 13.79
CA ASN A 166 -14.64 8.00 14.29
C ASN A 166 -13.35 7.17 14.24
N TYR A 167 -12.20 7.81 14.01
CA TYR A 167 -10.90 7.14 13.97
C TYR A 167 -10.20 7.29 15.32
N ILE A 168 -9.76 6.17 15.89
CA ILE A 168 -8.90 6.15 17.08
C ILE A 168 -7.46 6.06 16.57
N GLY A 169 -6.73 7.13 16.64
CA GLY A 169 -5.36 7.25 16.15
C GLY A 169 -4.30 7.15 17.24
N GLY A 170 -3.07 7.48 16.84
CA GLY A 170 -1.92 7.45 17.75
C GLY A 170 -2.05 8.38 18.95
N ASN A 171 -2.64 9.55 18.78
CA ASN A 171 -2.81 10.51 19.87
C ASN A 171 -3.74 10.01 20.97
N GLU A 172 -4.83 9.31 20.59
CA GLU A 172 -5.80 8.75 21.52
C GLU A 172 -5.27 7.55 22.30
N ILE A 173 -4.18 6.92 21.82
CA ILE A 173 -3.56 5.74 22.44
C ILE A 173 -2.25 6.09 23.14
N PHE A 174 -1.39 6.92 22.52
CA PHE A 174 -0.01 7.18 22.94
C PHE A 174 0.22 8.64 23.41
N GLY A 175 -0.76 9.53 23.26
CA GLY A 175 -0.63 10.92 23.69
C GLY A 175 -0.55 11.06 25.22
N ASP A 176 -0.13 12.22 25.72
CA ASP A 176 0.03 12.48 27.16
C ASP A 176 -1.27 12.30 27.95
N ASP A 177 -2.41 12.70 27.36
CA ASP A 177 -3.76 12.57 27.94
C ASP A 177 -4.61 11.55 27.15
N ALA A 178 -3.99 10.47 26.68
CA ALA A 178 -4.62 9.51 25.77
C ALA A 178 -5.78 8.76 26.43
N ALA A 179 -7.00 8.92 25.87
CA ALA A 179 -8.21 8.30 26.37
C ALA A 179 -8.17 6.76 26.38
N TYR A 180 -7.35 6.17 25.52
CA TYR A 180 -7.21 4.71 25.34
C TYR A 180 -5.83 4.19 25.76
N SER A 181 -5.05 4.92 26.53
CA SER A 181 -3.73 4.47 27.01
C SER A 181 -3.78 3.17 27.82
N SER A 182 -4.88 2.92 28.54
CA SER A 182 -5.12 1.68 29.28
C SER A 182 -5.29 0.43 28.39
N SER A 183 -5.44 0.63 27.07
CA SER A 183 -5.49 -0.46 26.10
C SER A 183 -4.10 -1.00 25.73
N LEU A 184 -3.04 -0.31 26.14
CA LEU A 184 -1.66 -0.76 25.95
C LEU A 184 -1.27 -1.74 27.05
N LEU A 185 -0.95 -2.95 26.65
CA LEU A 185 -0.47 -4.00 27.55
C LEU A 185 1.00 -4.28 27.23
N PRO A 186 1.92 -4.07 28.17
CA PRO A 186 3.32 -4.45 28.00
C PRO A 186 3.46 -5.96 27.81
N ILE A 187 4.38 -6.36 26.93
CA ILE A 187 4.72 -7.77 26.67
C ILE A 187 6.16 -7.96 27.12
N ASP A 188 6.39 -8.81 28.12
CA ASP A 188 7.71 -9.08 28.73
C ASP A 188 8.21 -10.51 28.47
N ASP A 189 7.33 -11.44 28.09
CA ASP A 189 7.63 -12.85 27.83
C ASP A 189 8.04 -13.16 26.37
N ALA A 190 7.98 -12.19 25.47
CA ALA A 190 8.20 -12.44 24.05
C ALA A 190 9.64 -12.84 23.71
N GLN A 191 10.63 -12.33 24.43
CA GLN A 191 12.06 -12.55 24.10
C GLN A 191 12.54 -13.98 24.29
N GLU A 192 11.87 -14.75 25.12
CA GLU A 192 12.16 -16.18 25.33
C GLU A 192 11.84 -17.00 24.08
N PHE A 193 10.83 -16.59 23.32
CA PHE A 193 10.34 -17.26 22.11
C PHE A 193 10.87 -16.61 20.83
N PHE A 194 10.99 -15.29 20.83
CA PHE A 194 11.40 -14.46 19.70
C PHE A 194 12.59 -13.58 20.07
N PRO A 195 13.83 -14.11 20.08
CA PRO A 195 15.00 -13.29 20.36
C PRO A 195 15.08 -12.08 19.44
N TYR A 196 15.42 -10.92 19.97
CA TYR A 196 15.44 -9.65 19.22
C TYR A 196 16.23 -9.70 17.90
N LYS A 197 17.34 -10.45 17.90
CA LYS A 197 18.19 -10.66 16.71
C LYS A 197 18.06 -12.07 16.15
N HIS A 198 16.83 -12.54 15.90
CA HIS A 198 16.63 -13.83 15.25
C HIS A 198 16.80 -13.76 13.73
N LYS A 199 17.10 -14.90 13.12
CA LYS A 199 17.17 -15.09 11.67
C LYS A 199 15.92 -15.78 11.15
N GLN A 200 15.78 -15.85 9.80
CA GLN A 200 14.63 -16.49 9.15
C GLN A 200 14.51 -18.01 9.39
N ASP A 201 15.60 -18.65 9.77
CA ASP A 201 15.72 -20.10 9.99
C ASP A 201 15.55 -20.51 11.47
N ILE A 202 15.18 -19.57 12.33
CA ILE A 202 14.83 -19.90 13.72
C ILE A 202 13.69 -20.90 13.76
N VAL A 203 13.81 -21.90 14.62
CA VAL A 203 12.73 -22.85 14.92
C VAL A 203 12.07 -22.43 16.22
N LEU A 204 10.75 -22.23 16.15
CA LEU A 204 9.95 -21.85 17.31
C LEU A 204 9.46 -23.13 18.02
N HIS A 205 9.57 -23.16 19.33
CA HIS A 205 9.14 -24.28 20.17
C HIS A 205 7.82 -24.02 20.90
N GLY A 206 7.23 -22.84 20.71
CA GLY A 206 5.99 -22.41 21.32
C GLY A 206 5.70 -20.95 21.08
N LEU A 207 4.62 -20.47 21.67
CA LEU A 207 4.21 -19.07 21.65
C LEU A 207 4.17 -18.54 23.09
N PRO A 208 4.46 -17.23 23.30
CA PRO A 208 4.41 -16.63 24.63
C PRO A 208 2.97 -16.64 25.19
N GLU A 209 2.82 -16.73 26.49
CA GLU A 209 1.52 -16.73 27.16
C GLU A 209 0.77 -15.40 26.94
N SER A 210 1.47 -14.29 26.80
CA SER A 210 0.90 -13.01 26.42
C SER A 210 0.17 -13.08 25.09
N LEU A 211 0.69 -13.82 24.09
CA LEU A 211 0.02 -14.01 22.81
C LEU A 211 -1.24 -14.88 22.94
N TYR A 212 -1.18 -15.98 23.71
CA TYR A 212 -2.35 -16.79 23.99
C TYR A 212 -3.43 -15.99 24.73
N SER A 213 -3.03 -15.15 25.67
CA SER A 213 -3.95 -14.25 26.38
C SER A 213 -4.59 -13.25 25.44
N ALA A 214 -3.84 -12.65 24.52
CA ALA A 214 -4.38 -11.74 23.51
C ALA A 214 -5.37 -12.44 22.56
N LEU A 215 -5.07 -13.66 22.14
CA LEU A 215 -5.97 -14.48 21.32
C LEU A 215 -7.28 -14.80 22.06
N ARG A 216 -7.21 -15.21 23.34
CA ARG A 216 -8.39 -15.44 24.19
C ARG A 216 -9.23 -14.17 24.33
N TYR A 217 -8.56 -13.03 24.56
CA TYR A 217 -9.22 -11.73 24.68
C TYR A 217 -9.97 -11.36 23.40
N PHE A 218 -9.33 -11.57 22.25
CA PHE A 218 -9.98 -11.33 20.96
C PHE A 218 -11.22 -12.21 20.75
N LEU A 219 -11.16 -13.51 21.10
CA LEU A 219 -12.30 -14.41 21.00
C LEU A 219 -13.45 -13.99 21.93
N LEU A 220 -13.13 -13.66 23.18
CA LEU A 220 -14.13 -13.20 24.16
C LEU A 220 -14.77 -11.88 23.75
N ALA A 221 -13.98 -10.92 23.29
CA ALA A 221 -14.49 -9.64 22.79
C ALA A 221 -15.46 -9.83 21.61
N ASN A 222 -15.14 -10.76 20.70
CA ASN A 222 -16.04 -11.12 19.60
C ASN A 222 -17.33 -11.76 20.09
N ALA A 223 -17.27 -12.67 21.05
CA ALA A 223 -18.45 -13.31 21.64
C ALA A 223 -19.36 -12.27 22.34
N VAL A 224 -18.79 -11.34 23.09
CA VAL A 224 -19.55 -10.24 23.71
C VAL A 224 -20.22 -9.35 22.65
N ARG A 225 -19.55 -9.06 21.56
CA ARG A 225 -20.15 -8.28 20.45
C ARG A 225 -21.31 -9.03 19.78
N ASP A 226 -21.17 -10.35 19.60
CA ASP A 226 -22.25 -11.18 19.07
C ASP A 226 -23.48 -11.16 19.98
N ILE A 227 -23.30 -11.31 21.30
CA ILE A 227 -24.36 -11.23 22.29
C ILE A 227 -25.04 -9.86 22.24
N ASN A 228 -24.31 -8.79 22.02
CA ASN A 228 -24.84 -7.44 21.88
C ASN A 228 -25.45 -7.14 20.50
N GLY A 229 -25.55 -8.13 19.61
CA GLY A 229 -26.22 -8.00 18.31
C GLY A 229 -25.38 -7.44 17.20
N ASP A 230 -24.08 -7.21 17.40
CA ASP A 230 -23.15 -6.75 16.37
C ASP A 230 -22.61 -7.95 15.55
N LEU A 231 -23.47 -8.53 14.72
CA LEU A 231 -23.15 -9.74 13.94
C LEU A 231 -22.48 -9.47 12.60
N THR A 232 -22.51 -8.24 12.10
CA THR A 232 -22.12 -7.90 10.72
C THR A 232 -20.85 -7.07 10.61
N ALA A 233 -20.41 -6.44 11.69
CA ALA A 233 -19.21 -5.62 11.67
C ALA A 233 -17.96 -6.48 11.51
N HIS A 234 -17.02 -5.99 10.68
CA HIS A 234 -15.74 -6.65 10.47
C HIS A 234 -14.92 -6.68 11.76
N ARG A 235 -14.24 -7.80 12.00
CA ARG A 235 -13.38 -8.02 13.18
C ARG A 235 -12.07 -8.62 12.70
N SER A 236 -10.97 -8.05 13.13
CA SER A 236 -9.65 -8.54 12.78
C SER A 236 -8.66 -8.35 13.92
N MET A 237 -7.70 -9.24 14.00
CA MET A 237 -6.54 -9.16 14.87
C MET A 237 -5.29 -9.28 14.02
N LEU A 238 -4.35 -8.37 14.20
CA LEU A 238 -3.06 -8.41 13.54
C LEU A 238 -2.02 -8.95 14.53
N VAL A 239 -1.33 -10.02 14.14
CA VAL A 239 -0.17 -10.55 14.87
C VAL A 239 1.07 -10.25 14.04
N ASN A 240 1.88 -9.30 14.51
CA ASN A 240 3.10 -8.87 13.82
C ASN A 240 4.30 -9.02 14.77
N VAL A 241 5.02 -10.13 14.65
CA VAL A 241 6.11 -10.50 15.57
C VAL A 241 7.49 -10.49 14.88
N SER A 242 7.52 -10.75 13.56
CA SER A 242 8.76 -10.90 12.82
C SER A 242 8.65 -10.35 11.41
N ARG A 243 9.77 -9.82 10.89
CA ARG A 243 9.89 -9.44 9.47
C ARG A 243 10.06 -10.63 8.51
N PHE A 244 10.33 -11.83 9.05
CA PHE A 244 10.62 -13.01 8.24
C PHE A 244 9.37 -13.86 8.01
N THR A 245 8.99 -14.05 6.76
CA THR A 245 7.80 -14.82 6.36
C THR A 245 7.81 -16.25 6.93
N LYS A 246 8.97 -16.92 6.94
CA LYS A 246 9.08 -18.28 7.50
C LYS A 246 8.77 -18.34 8.99
N VAL A 247 9.10 -17.30 9.75
CA VAL A 247 8.79 -17.20 11.18
C VAL A 247 7.29 -16.93 11.35
N GLN A 248 6.72 -16.03 10.54
CA GLN A 248 5.28 -15.75 10.55
C GLN A 248 4.45 -17.00 10.21
N GLU A 249 4.92 -17.85 9.28
CA GLU A 249 4.28 -19.12 8.93
C GLU A 249 4.27 -20.13 10.11
N GLN A 250 5.35 -20.20 10.88
CA GLN A 250 5.41 -21.04 12.08
C GLN A 250 4.39 -20.56 13.13
N ILE A 251 4.37 -19.25 13.40
CA ILE A 251 3.41 -18.64 14.34
C ILE A 251 1.97 -18.89 13.89
N SER A 252 1.68 -18.69 12.62
CA SER A 252 0.36 -18.92 12.05
C SER A 252 -0.10 -20.37 12.24
N LYS A 253 0.77 -21.36 12.00
CA LYS A 253 0.47 -22.78 12.23
C LYS A 253 0.15 -23.06 13.71
N MET A 254 0.97 -22.58 14.62
CA MET A 254 0.74 -22.78 16.07
C MET A 254 -0.54 -22.13 16.54
N ILE A 255 -0.88 -20.93 16.04
CA ILE A 255 -2.17 -20.28 16.36
C ILE A 255 -3.34 -21.10 15.82
N VAL A 256 -3.25 -21.62 14.60
CA VAL A 256 -4.31 -22.43 14.00
C VAL A 256 -4.49 -23.74 14.78
N GLU A 257 -3.43 -24.42 15.17
CA GLU A 257 -3.47 -25.64 15.99
C GLU A 257 -4.14 -25.36 17.34
N TRP A 258 -3.73 -24.29 18.02
CA TRP A 258 -4.36 -23.86 19.27
C TRP A 258 -5.86 -23.53 19.09
N LEU A 259 -6.25 -22.85 18.01
CA LEU A 259 -7.65 -22.56 17.72
C LEU A 259 -8.48 -23.84 17.54
N TYR A 260 -7.94 -24.87 16.91
CA TYR A 260 -8.61 -26.17 16.81
C TYR A 260 -8.82 -26.84 18.17
N GLU A 261 -7.83 -26.73 19.06
CA GLU A 261 -7.98 -27.23 20.44
C GLU A 261 -9.07 -26.49 21.19
N VAL A 262 -9.06 -25.15 21.14
CA VAL A 262 -10.10 -24.32 21.76
C VAL A 262 -11.49 -24.67 21.22
N GLN A 263 -11.63 -24.81 19.88
CA GLN A 263 -12.91 -25.19 19.28
C GLN A 263 -13.39 -26.56 19.72
N ARG A 264 -12.49 -27.53 19.82
CA ARG A 264 -12.78 -28.87 20.32
C ARG A 264 -13.26 -28.81 21.78
N ASP A 265 -12.56 -28.03 22.60
CA ASP A 265 -12.87 -27.94 24.03
C ASP A 265 -14.20 -27.22 24.27
N VAL A 266 -14.46 -26.13 23.53
CA VAL A 266 -15.76 -25.46 23.57
C VAL A 266 -16.91 -26.45 23.20
N ARG A 267 -16.75 -27.26 22.16
CA ARG A 267 -17.76 -28.23 21.74
C ARG A 267 -17.97 -29.34 22.76
N ASN A 268 -16.93 -29.76 23.47
CA ASN A 268 -16.99 -30.89 24.38
C ASN A 268 -17.43 -30.51 25.81
N TYR A 269 -17.07 -29.30 26.25
CA TYR A 269 -17.21 -28.90 27.65
C TYR A 269 -18.17 -27.74 27.89
N CYS A 270 -18.49 -26.95 26.86
CA CYS A 270 -19.49 -25.89 26.96
C CYS A 270 -20.84 -26.40 26.44
N LYS A 271 -21.75 -26.71 27.37
CA LYS A 271 -23.14 -27.12 27.08
C LYS A 271 -24.07 -25.93 27.20
#